data_22f197de633b3f9da9f17aba32cda02c
#
_entry.id   22f197de633b3f9da9f17aba32cda02c
#
_cell.length_a   1.000
_cell.length_b   1.000
_cell.length_c   1.000
_cell.angle_alpha   90.00
_cell.angle_beta   90.00
_cell.angle_gamma   90.00
#
_symmetry.space_group_name_H-M   'P 1'
#
loop_
_entity.id
_entity.type
_entity.pdbx_description
1 polymer ?
#
loop_
_entity_poly.entity_id
_entity_poly.type
_entity_poly.pdbx_seq_one_letter_code
_entity_poly.pdbx_strand_id
1 'polypeptide(L)'
;MLKTKDLGYWYQTANEPLFKNVNLEFETGQSYAILGHSGTGKTTFLSLIAGLDQPKAGEITLDDRSLKQIGLTAYRRHHVAIVFQAYNLFTYMSPLNNLMTAMAITNASHAGDTDYARRILRDLGIGDDQMTRNVQRLSGGQQQRVAIARTMACDAQLVVADEPTGNLDEDNTRAVIAQFQKIAHDQNKCVIIVTHEPDVAAQCDHQFRLENKQFKALDPA
;
A
#
# COMPACT_ATOMS: atom_id res chain seq x y z
N MET A 1 13.53 -1.14 -9.36
CA MET A 1 12.72 -0.46 -8.34
C MET A 1 12.79 -1.24 -7.01
N LEU A 2 11.77 -1.92 -6.48
CA LEU A 2 11.86 -2.69 -5.22
C LEU A 2 12.20 -4.15 -5.51
N LYS A 3 13.21 -4.70 -4.81
CA LYS A 3 13.61 -6.10 -4.95
C LYS A 3 13.79 -6.76 -3.58
N THR A 4 13.48 -8.03 -3.51
CA THR A 4 13.81 -8.89 -2.37
C THR A 4 14.83 -9.93 -2.80
N LYS A 5 15.84 -10.19 -1.97
CA LYS A 5 16.88 -11.18 -2.22
C LYS A 5 17.03 -12.11 -1.03
N ASP A 6 16.74 -13.39 -1.26
CA ASP A 6 16.81 -14.46 -0.25
C ASP A 6 16.05 -14.11 1.05
N LEU A 7 14.96 -13.31 0.89
CA LEU A 7 14.21 -12.77 2.02
C LEU A 7 13.59 -13.90 2.84
N GLY A 8 13.79 -13.84 4.16
CA GLY A 8 13.21 -14.78 5.10
C GLY A 8 12.74 -14.12 6.39
N TYR A 9 11.66 -14.67 6.95
CA TYR A 9 11.10 -14.21 8.21
C TYR A 9 10.53 -15.34 9.05
N TRP A 10 10.69 -15.24 10.37
CA TRP A 10 10.14 -16.13 11.39
C TRP A 10 9.90 -15.36 12.68
N TYR A 11 8.90 -15.76 13.45
CA TYR A 11 8.60 -15.11 14.73
C TYR A 11 9.48 -15.64 15.86
N GLN A 12 9.59 -16.95 16.01
CA GLN A 12 10.29 -17.58 17.13
C GLN A 12 11.61 -18.22 16.72
N THR A 13 11.59 -19.17 15.79
CA THR A 13 12.79 -19.93 15.40
C THR A 13 12.94 -20.01 13.87
N ALA A 14 14.18 -20.08 13.40
CA ALA A 14 14.49 -20.25 11.99
C ALA A 14 14.01 -21.61 11.40
N ASN A 15 13.73 -22.59 12.27
CA ASN A 15 13.22 -23.90 11.86
C ASN A 15 11.73 -23.84 11.44
N GLU A 16 11.02 -22.80 11.89
CA GLU A 16 9.62 -22.56 11.54
C GLU A 16 9.45 -21.20 10.82
N PRO A 17 10.02 -21.05 9.63
CA PRO A 17 9.90 -19.80 8.91
C PRO A 17 8.47 -19.59 8.43
N LEU A 18 8.04 -18.34 8.42
CA LEU A 18 6.79 -17.93 7.80
C LEU A 18 6.94 -17.98 6.27
N PHE A 19 8.09 -17.53 5.78
CA PHE A 19 8.57 -17.71 4.41
C PHE A 19 10.11 -17.63 4.39
N LYS A 20 10.72 -18.16 3.32
CA LYS A 20 12.18 -18.15 3.14
C LYS A 20 12.55 -18.11 1.66
N ASN A 21 13.76 -17.62 1.38
CA ASN A 21 14.34 -17.54 0.04
C ASN A 21 13.40 -16.84 -0.96
N VAL A 22 12.78 -15.72 -0.51
CA VAL A 22 11.86 -14.95 -1.35
C VAL A 22 12.67 -13.99 -2.22
N ASN A 23 12.57 -14.18 -3.53
CA ASN A 23 13.22 -13.37 -4.56
C ASN A 23 12.14 -12.84 -5.48
N LEU A 24 11.74 -11.57 -5.30
CA LEU A 24 10.72 -10.90 -6.08
C LEU A 24 11.22 -9.53 -6.53
N GLU A 25 10.75 -9.11 -7.69
CA GLU A 25 11.02 -7.78 -8.25
C GLU A 25 9.69 -7.09 -8.54
N PHE A 26 9.63 -5.79 -8.20
CA PHE A 26 8.47 -4.94 -8.37
C PHE A 26 8.89 -3.66 -9.08
N GLU A 27 8.23 -3.33 -10.17
CA GLU A 27 8.58 -2.20 -11.04
C GLU A 27 7.57 -1.06 -10.89
N THR A 28 7.98 0.15 -11.22
CA THR A 28 7.08 1.30 -11.36
C THR A 28 6.14 1.13 -12.55
N GLY A 29 4.98 1.75 -12.49
CA GLY A 29 3.97 1.64 -13.54
C GLY A 29 3.21 0.32 -13.54
N GLN A 30 3.41 -0.54 -12.53
CA GLN A 30 2.80 -1.87 -12.45
C GLN A 30 2.07 -2.06 -11.12
N SER A 31 1.02 -2.86 -11.16
CA SER A 31 0.25 -3.31 -10.01
C SER A 31 0.47 -4.81 -9.75
N TYR A 32 0.66 -5.15 -8.49
CA TYR A 32 0.96 -6.51 -8.03
C TYR A 32 -0.04 -6.93 -6.98
N ALA A 33 -0.59 -8.13 -7.09
CA ALA A 33 -1.38 -8.74 -6.04
C ALA A 33 -0.60 -9.86 -5.34
N ILE A 34 -0.68 -9.91 -4.02
CA ILE A 34 -0.18 -11.01 -3.20
C ILE A 34 -1.36 -11.73 -2.56
N LEU A 35 -1.69 -12.87 -3.13
CA LEU A 35 -2.76 -13.75 -2.68
C LEU A 35 -2.29 -14.74 -1.61
N GLY A 36 -3.19 -15.14 -0.75
CA GLY A 36 -2.96 -16.23 0.20
C GLY A 36 -4.03 -16.28 1.28
N HIS A 37 -4.17 -17.41 1.94
CA HIS A 37 -5.09 -17.56 3.05
C HIS A 37 -4.72 -16.67 4.25
N SER A 38 -5.66 -16.46 5.16
CA SER A 38 -5.35 -15.77 6.43
C SER A 38 -4.24 -16.50 7.18
N GLY A 39 -3.32 -15.75 7.79
CA GLY A 39 -2.21 -16.30 8.57
C GLY A 39 -1.01 -16.81 7.76
N THR A 40 -1.02 -16.76 6.42
CA THR A 40 0.13 -17.23 5.61
C THR A 40 1.35 -16.31 5.67
N GLY A 41 1.22 -15.08 6.18
CA GLY A 41 2.33 -14.14 6.30
C GLY A 41 2.29 -12.96 5.33
N LYS A 42 1.18 -12.74 4.61
CA LYS A 42 1.02 -11.62 3.66
C LYS A 42 1.25 -10.25 4.33
N THR A 43 0.55 -9.98 5.43
CA THR A 43 0.69 -8.73 6.20
C THR A 43 2.11 -8.57 6.75
N THR A 44 2.77 -9.68 7.15
CA THR A 44 4.17 -9.65 7.57
C THR A 44 5.09 -9.28 6.41
N PHE A 45 4.90 -9.90 5.25
CA PHE A 45 5.66 -9.54 4.05
C PHE A 45 5.45 -8.07 3.69
N LEU A 46 4.21 -7.60 3.70
CA LEU A 46 3.90 -6.18 3.48
C LEU A 46 4.62 -5.29 4.50
N SER A 47 4.63 -5.67 5.78
CA SER A 47 5.33 -4.91 6.83
C SER A 47 6.84 -4.81 6.57
N LEU A 48 7.46 -5.85 6.02
CA LEU A 48 8.88 -5.83 5.64
C LEU A 48 9.14 -4.89 4.47
N ILE A 49 8.37 -5.02 3.37
CA ILE A 49 8.54 -4.16 2.19
C ILE A 49 8.16 -2.70 2.46
N ALA A 50 7.27 -2.45 3.43
CA ALA A 50 6.92 -1.11 3.90
C ALA A 50 7.95 -0.53 4.89
N GLY A 51 8.97 -1.30 5.29
CA GLY A 51 9.97 -0.88 6.28
C GLY A 51 9.42 -0.67 7.69
N LEU A 52 8.30 -1.33 8.03
CA LEU A 52 7.71 -1.33 9.38
C LEU A 52 8.40 -2.36 10.28
N ASP A 53 8.95 -3.42 9.68
CA ASP A 53 9.72 -4.46 10.36
C ASP A 53 10.99 -4.77 9.53
N GLN A 54 11.88 -5.60 10.07
CA GLN A 54 13.13 -5.96 9.42
C GLN A 54 13.16 -7.47 9.12
N PRO A 55 13.71 -7.87 7.96
CA PRO A 55 13.87 -9.27 7.64
C PRO A 55 14.84 -9.96 8.61
N LYS A 56 14.61 -11.25 8.85
CA LYS A 56 15.50 -12.12 9.64
C LYS A 56 16.61 -12.72 8.79
N ALA A 57 16.39 -12.84 7.46
CA ALA A 57 17.35 -13.29 6.48
C ALA A 57 17.16 -12.54 5.16
N GLY A 58 18.21 -12.44 4.35
CA GLY A 58 18.17 -11.74 3.08
C GLY A 58 18.07 -10.23 3.21
N GLU A 59 17.72 -9.57 2.14
CA GLU A 59 17.62 -8.11 2.10
C GLU A 59 16.48 -7.62 1.19
N ILE A 60 16.10 -6.37 1.41
CA ILE A 60 15.19 -5.62 0.54
C ILE A 60 15.96 -4.41 0.04
N THR A 61 15.92 -4.18 -1.27
CA THR A 61 16.54 -3.03 -1.92
C THR A 61 15.50 -2.18 -2.65
N LEU A 62 15.72 -0.88 -2.65
CA LEU A 62 15.01 0.10 -3.47
C LEU A 62 16.07 0.78 -4.35
N ASP A 63 15.92 0.66 -5.68
CA ASP A 63 16.86 1.20 -6.66
C ASP A 63 18.32 0.81 -6.31
N ASP A 64 18.51 -0.51 -6.11
CA ASP A 64 19.77 -1.17 -5.76
C ASP A 64 20.43 -0.72 -4.42
N ARG A 65 19.74 0.07 -3.62
CA ARG A 65 20.16 0.45 -2.26
C ARG A 65 19.35 -0.31 -1.23
N SER A 66 20.00 -0.94 -0.26
CA SER A 66 19.29 -1.65 0.81
C SER A 66 18.47 -0.66 1.67
N LEU A 67 17.29 -1.11 2.18
CA LEU A 67 16.49 -0.28 3.07
C LEU A 67 17.26 0.14 4.33
N LYS A 68 18.22 -0.69 4.75
CA LYS A 68 19.11 -0.37 5.87
C LYS A 68 20.05 0.81 5.55
N GLN A 69 20.58 0.89 4.32
CA GLN A 69 21.41 2.01 3.86
C GLN A 69 20.62 3.30 3.68
N ILE A 70 19.37 3.21 3.21
CA ILE A 70 18.46 4.37 3.10
C ILE A 70 18.08 4.87 4.49
N GLY A 71 17.92 3.96 5.46
CA GLY A 71 17.39 4.22 6.78
C GLY A 71 15.85 4.12 6.79
N LEU A 72 15.32 3.24 7.64
CA LEU A 72 13.87 2.91 7.64
C LEU A 72 12.97 4.13 7.86
N THR A 73 13.41 5.13 8.62
CA THR A 73 12.64 6.36 8.84
C THR A 73 12.56 7.21 7.58
N ALA A 74 13.68 7.39 6.87
CA ALA A 74 13.71 8.10 5.60
C ALA A 74 12.91 7.35 4.54
N TYR A 75 13.03 6.02 4.49
CA TYR A 75 12.27 5.16 3.59
C TYR A 75 10.76 5.32 3.78
N ARG A 76 10.26 5.18 5.02
CA ARG A 76 8.83 5.36 5.31
C ARG A 76 8.32 6.78 5.05
N ARG A 77 9.20 7.76 5.19
CA ARG A 77 8.82 9.17 5.00
C ARG A 77 8.70 9.55 3.52
N HIS A 78 9.58 9.03 2.66
CA HIS A 78 9.77 9.56 1.31
C HIS A 78 9.49 8.55 0.19
N HIS A 79 9.57 7.23 0.46
CA HIS A 79 9.57 6.24 -0.60
C HIS A 79 8.36 5.33 -0.60
N VAL A 80 7.66 5.16 0.53
CA VAL A 80 6.52 4.25 0.64
C VAL A 80 5.31 4.92 1.27
N ALA A 81 4.15 4.71 0.68
CA ALA A 81 2.86 5.08 1.25
C ALA A 81 2.04 3.81 1.51
N ILE A 82 1.33 3.76 2.65
CA ILE A 82 0.65 2.56 3.12
C ILE A 82 -0.84 2.83 3.25
N VAL A 83 -1.66 1.95 2.68
CA VAL A 83 -3.10 1.86 2.91
C VAL A 83 -3.37 0.62 3.75
N PHE A 84 -3.92 0.80 4.93
CA PHE A 84 -4.26 -0.28 5.85
C PHE A 84 -5.75 -0.65 5.75
N GLN A 85 -6.09 -1.87 6.08
CA GLN A 85 -7.46 -2.35 6.19
C GLN A 85 -8.31 -1.48 7.14
N ALA A 86 -7.74 -1.01 8.25
CA ALA A 86 -8.39 -0.14 9.23
C ALA A 86 -8.29 1.36 8.90
N TYR A 87 -7.96 1.72 7.65
CA TYR A 87 -7.78 3.07 7.11
C TYR A 87 -6.66 3.90 7.79
N ASN A 88 -6.46 3.80 9.08
CA ASN A 88 -5.48 4.53 9.90
C ASN A 88 -5.48 6.04 9.63
N LEU A 89 -6.68 6.63 9.56
CA LEU A 89 -6.87 8.06 9.45
C LEU A 89 -6.75 8.73 10.82
N PHE A 90 -6.35 10.00 10.82
CA PHE A 90 -6.45 10.84 12.02
C PHE A 90 -7.93 11.13 12.28
N THR A 91 -8.52 10.36 13.20
CA THR A 91 -9.97 10.30 13.43
C THR A 91 -10.58 11.61 13.93
N TYR A 92 -9.78 12.48 14.53
CA TYR A 92 -10.19 13.83 15.00
C TYR A 92 -10.06 14.91 13.92
N MET A 93 -9.55 14.57 12.74
CA MET A 93 -9.35 15.48 11.62
C MET A 93 -10.42 15.29 10.54
N SER A 94 -10.53 16.29 9.67
CA SER A 94 -11.28 16.19 8.42
C SER A 94 -10.48 15.44 7.33
N PRO A 95 -11.11 14.97 6.24
CA PRO A 95 -10.42 14.45 5.06
C PRO A 95 -9.31 15.38 4.57
N LEU A 96 -9.62 16.67 4.39
CA LEU A 96 -8.65 17.66 3.93
C LEU A 96 -7.44 17.75 4.86
N ASN A 97 -7.67 17.81 6.16
CA ASN A 97 -6.58 17.88 7.14
C ASN A 97 -5.77 16.58 7.21
N ASN A 98 -6.36 15.42 6.96
CA ASN A 98 -5.62 14.15 6.84
C ASN A 98 -4.60 14.21 5.70
N LEU A 99 -4.99 14.74 4.53
CA LEU A 99 -4.08 14.90 3.39
C LEU A 99 -3.01 15.95 3.68
N MET A 100 -3.42 17.15 4.11
CA MET A 100 -2.50 18.25 4.40
C MET A 100 -1.43 17.87 5.43
N THR A 101 -1.82 17.11 6.46
CA THR A 101 -0.88 16.61 7.47
C THR A 101 0.09 15.59 6.87
N ALA A 102 -0.39 14.65 6.04
CA ALA A 102 0.47 13.67 5.39
C ALA A 102 1.49 14.34 4.46
N MET A 103 1.04 15.29 3.63
CA MET A 103 1.90 16.08 2.75
C MET A 103 2.98 16.85 3.54
N ALA A 104 2.62 17.44 4.66
CA ALA A 104 3.57 18.15 5.52
C ALA A 104 4.60 17.21 6.17
N ILE A 105 4.16 16.04 6.71
CA ILE A 105 5.04 15.06 7.34
C ILE A 105 6.04 14.47 6.33
N THR A 106 5.56 14.16 5.11
CA THR A 106 6.40 13.57 4.05
C THR A 106 7.24 14.61 3.31
N ASN A 107 6.99 15.89 3.56
CA ASN A 107 7.61 17.01 2.84
C ASN A 107 7.36 16.89 1.32
N ALA A 108 6.11 16.55 0.97
CA ALA A 108 5.70 16.35 -0.42
C ALA A 108 5.84 17.65 -1.23
N SER A 109 6.01 17.54 -2.55
CA SER A 109 6.19 18.68 -3.48
C SER A 109 5.05 19.69 -3.41
N HIS A 110 3.83 19.23 -3.13
CA HIS A 110 2.63 20.04 -2.94
C HIS A 110 2.30 20.32 -1.46
N ALA A 111 3.26 20.18 -0.55
CA ALA A 111 3.01 20.47 0.88
C ALA A 111 2.53 21.91 1.07
N GLY A 112 1.37 22.08 1.75
CA GLY A 112 0.72 23.38 1.94
C GLY A 112 -0.29 23.76 0.84
N ASP A 113 -0.34 23.06 -0.29
CA ASP A 113 -1.28 23.32 -1.38
C ASP A 113 -2.66 22.69 -1.10
N THR A 114 -3.55 23.53 -0.57
CA THR A 114 -4.92 23.13 -0.23
C THR A 114 -5.76 22.79 -1.48
N ASP A 115 -5.54 23.48 -2.60
CA ASP A 115 -6.31 23.28 -3.82
C ASP A 115 -5.92 21.95 -4.47
N TYR A 116 -4.64 21.58 -4.41
CA TYR A 116 -4.18 20.26 -4.82
C TYR A 116 -4.83 19.15 -3.99
N ALA A 117 -4.83 19.27 -2.66
CA ALA A 117 -5.46 18.29 -1.77
C ALA A 117 -6.98 18.17 -2.02
N ARG A 118 -7.69 19.28 -2.23
CA ARG A 118 -9.12 19.30 -2.58
C ARG A 118 -9.38 18.62 -3.92
N ARG A 119 -8.54 18.83 -4.92
CA ARG A 119 -8.67 18.19 -6.23
C ARG A 119 -8.58 16.66 -6.10
N ILE A 120 -7.56 16.14 -5.41
CA ILE A 120 -7.43 14.69 -5.18
C ILE A 120 -8.69 14.13 -4.49
N LEU A 121 -9.21 14.80 -3.48
CA LEU A 121 -10.42 14.36 -2.79
C LEU A 121 -11.64 14.33 -3.72
N ARG A 122 -11.82 15.34 -4.58
CA ARG A 122 -12.91 15.36 -5.57
C ARG A 122 -12.78 14.24 -6.59
N ASP A 123 -11.57 13.99 -7.09
CA ASP A 123 -11.29 12.93 -8.06
C ASP A 123 -11.64 11.54 -7.51
N LEU A 124 -11.62 11.40 -6.17
CA LEU A 124 -12.03 10.21 -5.43
C LEU A 124 -13.48 10.27 -4.92
N GLY A 125 -14.27 11.23 -5.38
CA GLY A 125 -15.70 11.33 -5.06
C GLY A 125 -16.00 11.79 -3.63
N ILE A 126 -15.09 12.52 -2.98
CA ILE A 126 -15.34 13.20 -1.70
C ILE A 126 -15.81 14.62 -2.00
N GLY A 127 -17.07 14.91 -1.68
CA GLY A 127 -17.69 16.22 -1.94
C GLY A 127 -17.14 17.33 -1.05
N ASP A 128 -17.25 18.58 -1.49
CA ASP A 128 -16.70 19.74 -0.79
C ASP A 128 -17.22 19.89 0.65
N ASP A 129 -18.48 19.54 0.87
CA ASP A 129 -19.10 19.56 2.20
C ASP A 129 -18.55 18.45 3.13
N GLN A 130 -18.07 17.35 2.56
CA GLN A 130 -17.48 16.23 3.29
C GLN A 130 -16.00 16.48 3.64
N MET A 131 -15.27 17.24 2.80
CA MET A 131 -13.84 17.49 2.97
C MET A 131 -13.48 18.18 4.29
N THR A 132 -14.40 18.97 4.85
CA THR A 132 -14.19 19.76 6.06
C THR A 132 -14.83 19.16 7.30
N ARG A 133 -15.71 18.16 7.17
CA ARG A 133 -16.32 17.45 8.30
C ARG A 133 -15.32 16.49 8.95
N ASN A 134 -15.60 16.08 10.18
CA ASN A 134 -14.82 15.02 10.82
C ASN A 134 -14.91 13.74 9.99
N VAL A 135 -13.75 13.10 9.72
CA VAL A 135 -13.64 11.91 8.88
C VAL A 135 -14.46 10.71 9.39
N GLN A 136 -14.69 10.61 10.69
CA GLN A 136 -15.54 9.56 11.29
C GLN A 136 -17.03 9.64 10.90
N ARG A 137 -17.47 10.76 10.34
CA ARG A 137 -18.85 10.93 9.82
C ARG A 137 -19.02 10.42 8.40
N LEU A 138 -17.96 9.97 7.78
CA LEU A 138 -17.98 9.38 6.45
C LEU A 138 -18.30 7.89 6.51
N SER A 139 -18.90 7.34 5.44
CA SER A 139 -19.06 5.89 5.30
C SER A 139 -17.69 5.18 5.22
N GLY A 140 -17.65 3.87 5.47
CA GLY A 140 -16.42 3.08 5.38
C GLY A 140 -15.73 3.22 4.02
N GLY A 141 -16.49 3.13 2.91
CA GLY A 141 -15.95 3.33 1.57
C GLY A 141 -15.43 4.75 1.33
N GLN A 142 -16.06 5.76 1.92
CA GLN A 142 -15.53 7.13 1.85
C GLN A 142 -14.25 7.30 2.65
N GLN A 143 -14.17 6.71 3.85
CA GLN A 143 -12.94 6.70 4.65
C GLN A 143 -11.81 5.99 3.92
N GLN A 144 -12.08 4.87 3.26
CA GLN A 144 -11.10 4.17 2.43
C GLN A 144 -10.61 5.06 1.28
N ARG A 145 -11.51 5.75 0.58
CA ARG A 145 -11.11 6.70 -0.47
C ARG A 145 -10.26 7.86 0.08
N VAL A 146 -10.51 8.33 1.29
CA VAL A 146 -9.64 9.32 1.96
C VAL A 146 -8.25 8.72 2.28
N ALA A 147 -8.17 7.46 2.71
CA ALA A 147 -6.89 6.79 2.93
C ALA A 147 -6.08 6.66 1.64
N ILE A 148 -6.73 6.33 0.52
CA ILE A 148 -6.12 6.30 -0.82
C ILE A 148 -5.69 7.71 -1.25
N ALA A 149 -6.57 8.73 -1.09
CA ALA A 149 -6.25 10.12 -1.39
C ALA A 149 -4.98 10.58 -0.67
N ARG A 150 -4.82 10.17 0.59
CA ARG A 150 -3.63 10.47 1.39
C ARG A 150 -2.35 9.88 0.77
N THR A 151 -2.41 8.67 0.20
CA THR A 151 -1.23 8.08 -0.48
C THR A 151 -0.93 8.77 -1.81
N MET A 152 -1.97 9.21 -2.54
CA MET A 152 -1.80 9.97 -3.79
C MET A 152 -1.19 11.35 -3.55
N ALA A 153 -1.52 11.97 -2.43
CA ALA A 153 -1.02 13.30 -2.06
C ALA A 153 0.46 13.30 -1.66
N CYS A 154 1.06 12.13 -1.39
CA CYS A 154 2.47 11.98 -1.08
C CYS A 154 3.26 11.60 -2.34
N ASP A 155 4.54 12.01 -2.41
CA ASP A 155 5.41 11.76 -3.57
C ASP A 155 5.99 10.33 -3.59
N ALA A 156 5.56 9.46 -2.69
CA ALA A 156 6.04 8.08 -2.61
C ALA A 156 5.83 7.33 -3.93
N GLN A 157 6.87 6.64 -4.41
CA GLN A 157 6.85 5.85 -5.64
C GLN A 157 6.32 4.42 -5.41
N LEU A 158 6.33 3.96 -4.17
CA LEU A 158 5.77 2.67 -3.76
C LEU A 158 4.50 2.89 -2.94
N VAL A 159 3.42 2.26 -3.35
CA VAL A 159 2.17 2.19 -2.59
C VAL A 159 1.92 0.73 -2.23
N VAL A 160 1.76 0.45 -0.94
CA VAL A 160 1.41 -0.88 -0.45
C VAL A 160 0.05 -0.83 0.24
N ALA A 161 -0.80 -1.83 0.00
CA ALA A 161 -2.14 -1.89 0.55
C ALA A 161 -2.41 -3.26 1.19
N ASP A 162 -2.84 -3.25 2.44
CA ASP A 162 -3.20 -4.46 3.19
C ASP A 162 -4.71 -4.60 3.23
N GLU A 163 -5.26 -5.59 2.51
CA GLU A 163 -6.69 -5.91 2.43
C GLU A 163 -7.57 -4.65 2.21
N PRO A 164 -7.27 -3.81 1.19
CA PRO A 164 -7.89 -2.49 1.07
C PRO A 164 -9.39 -2.52 0.76
N THR A 165 -9.94 -3.69 0.47
CA THR A 165 -11.35 -3.91 0.09
C THR A 165 -12.15 -4.72 1.11
N GLY A 166 -11.48 -5.29 2.11
CA GLY A 166 -12.06 -6.28 3.02
C GLY A 166 -13.27 -5.83 3.86
N ASN A 167 -13.60 -4.52 3.88
CA ASN A 167 -14.75 -3.95 4.58
C ASN A 167 -15.72 -3.24 3.61
N LEU A 168 -15.63 -3.49 2.30
CA LEU A 168 -16.40 -2.80 1.28
C LEU A 168 -17.38 -3.77 0.59
N ASP A 169 -18.48 -3.23 0.08
CA ASP A 169 -19.33 -3.93 -0.85
C ASP A 169 -18.66 -4.02 -2.24
N GLU A 170 -19.26 -4.80 -3.13
CA GLU A 170 -18.68 -5.10 -4.44
C GLU A 170 -18.47 -3.85 -5.32
N ASP A 171 -19.40 -2.88 -5.28
CA ASP A 171 -19.31 -1.65 -6.08
C ASP A 171 -18.17 -0.75 -5.58
N ASN A 172 -18.05 -0.59 -4.25
CA ASN A 172 -16.96 0.16 -3.65
C ASN A 172 -15.61 -0.55 -3.84
N THR A 173 -15.58 -1.90 -3.80
CA THR A 173 -14.39 -2.70 -4.10
C THR A 173 -13.87 -2.40 -5.50
N ARG A 174 -14.74 -2.50 -6.52
CA ARG A 174 -14.36 -2.18 -7.92
C ARG A 174 -13.83 -0.75 -8.06
N ALA A 175 -14.51 0.21 -7.44
CA ALA A 175 -14.08 1.61 -7.47
C ALA A 175 -12.71 1.82 -6.82
N VAL A 176 -12.42 1.16 -5.69
CA VAL A 176 -11.13 1.24 -5.00
C VAL A 176 -10.01 0.61 -5.82
N ILE A 177 -10.22 -0.56 -6.41
CA ILE A 177 -9.19 -1.21 -7.24
C ILE A 177 -8.90 -0.38 -8.48
N ALA A 178 -9.91 0.20 -9.13
CA ALA A 178 -9.71 1.12 -10.24
C ALA A 178 -8.83 2.34 -9.86
N GLN A 179 -8.90 2.83 -8.61
CA GLN A 179 -8.01 3.89 -8.16
C GLN A 179 -6.56 3.40 -8.00
N PHE A 180 -6.34 2.20 -7.48
CA PHE A 180 -4.99 1.62 -7.41
C PHE A 180 -4.39 1.41 -8.81
N GLN A 181 -5.19 1.00 -9.80
CA GLN A 181 -4.75 0.90 -11.19
C GLN A 181 -4.32 2.28 -11.76
N LYS A 182 -5.11 3.32 -11.51
CA LYS A 182 -4.73 4.69 -11.89
C LYS A 182 -3.45 5.16 -11.21
N ILE A 183 -3.26 4.83 -9.93
CA ILE A 183 -2.02 5.15 -9.21
C ILE A 183 -0.83 4.43 -9.87
N ALA A 184 -0.98 3.16 -10.26
CA ALA A 184 0.07 2.43 -10.94
C ALA A 184 0.37 3.01 -12.31
N HIS A 185 -0.63 3.10 -13.18
CA HIS A 185 -0.44 3.37 -14.60
C HIS A 185 -0.31 4.87 -14.89
N ASP A 186 -1.24 5.71 -14.40
CA ASP A 186 -1.28 7.13 -14.73
C ASP A 186 -0.23 7.94 -13.97
N GLN A 187 0.08 7.53 -12.71
CA GLN A 187 1.09 8.19 -11.88
C GLN A 187 2.45 7.48 -11.90
N ASN A 188 2.58 6.40 -12.68
CA ASN A 188 3.80 5.60 -12.82
C ASN A 188 4.41 5.16 -11.46
N LYS A 189 3.55 4.73 -10.52
CA LYS A 189 3.97 4.22 -9.22
C LYS A 189 3.96 2.69 -9.21
N CYS A 190 4.73 2.09 -8.31
CA CYS A 190 4.62 0.66 -8.01
C CYS A 190 3.50 0.47 -6.98
N VAL A 191 2.52 -0.38 -7.28
CA VAL A 191 1.41 -0.68 -6.37
C VAL A 191 1.46 -2.16 -6.00
N ILE A 192 1.46 -2.47 -4.69
CA ILE A 192 1.44 -3.86 -4.19
C ILE A 192 0.23 -4.01 -3.26
N ILE A 193 -0.71 -4.87 -3.63
CA ILE A 193 -1.94 -5.14 -2.89
C ILE A 193 -1.85 -6.54 -2.29
N VAL A 194 -1.98 -6.62 -0.98
CA VAL A 194 -2.18 -7.89 -0.28
C VAL A 194 -3.67 -8.14 -0.14
N THR A 195 -4.14 -9.31 -0.57
CA THR A 195 -5.55 -9.67 -0.51
C THR A 195 -5.75 -11.18 -0.38
N HIS A 196 -6.91 -11.60 0.05
CA HIS A 196 -7.38 -12.98 -0.04
C HIS A 196 -8.45 -13.16 -1.12
N GLU A 197 -8.87 -12.08 -1.79
CA GLU A 197 -9.91 -12.04 -2.80
C GLU A 197 -9.33 -12.27 -4.20
N PRO A 198 -9.64 -13.41 -4.89
CA PRO A 198 -9.14 -13.68 -6.23
C PRO A 198 -9.56 -12.64 -7.26
N ASP A 199 -10.79 -12.12 -7.15
CA ASP A 199 -11.34 -11.14 -8.09
C ASP A 199 -10.62 -9.78 -8.01
N VAL A 200 -10.14 -9.42 -6.83
CA VAL A 200 -9.27 -8.24 -6.62
C VAL A 200 -7.91 -8.48 -7.26
N ALA A 201 -7.33 -9.65 -7.04
CA ALA A 201 -6.03 -9.98 -7.59
C ALA A 201 -6.04 -10.09 -9.12
N ALA A 202 -7.12 -10.61 -9.71
CA ALA A 202 -7.27 -10.73 -11.16
C ALA A 202 -7.28 -9.38 -11.89
N GLN A 203 -7.50 -8.28 -11.18
CA GLN A 203 -7.44 -6.92 -11.73
C GLN A 203 -6.03 -6.32 -11.71
N CYS A 204 -5.05 -6.96 -11.05
CA CYS A 204 -3.66 -6.51 -11.03
C CYS A 204 -2.88 -7.06 -12.22
N ASP A 205 -1.83 -6.33 -12.66
CA ASP A 205 -0.99 -6.73 -13.79
C ASP A 205 -0.22 -8.02 -13.51
N HIS A 206 0.20 -8.21 -12.24
CA HIS A 206 0.95 -9.38 -11.81
C HIS A 206 0.35 -9.97 -10.53
N GLN A 207 0.36 -11.28 -10.44
CA GLN A 207 -0.17 -11.99 -9.29
C GLN A 207 0.86 -12.94 -8.71
N PHE A 208 1.00 -12.93 -7.40
CA PHE A 208 1.78 -13.90 -6.64
C PHE A 208 0.88 -14.57 -5.61
N ARG A 209 1.08 -15.86 -5.38
CA ARG A 209 0.43 -16.58 -4.28
C ARG A 209 1.45 -16.98 -3.23
N LEU A 210 1.18 -16.61 -2.00
CA LEU A 210 1.92 -17.09 -0.84
C LEU A 210 1.24 -18.33 -0.28
N GLU A 211 1.85 -19.47 -0.53
CA GLU A 211 1.40 -20.78 -0.05
C GLU A 211 2.59 -21.66 0.30
N ASN A 212 2.44 -22.55 1.27
CA ASN A 212 3.50 -23.47 1.71
C ASN A 212 4.84 -22.75 1.99
N LYS A 213 4.76 -21.54 2.56
CA LYS A 213 5.93 -20.68 2.90
C LYS A 213 6.75 -20.19 1.70
N GLN A 214 6.16 -20.23 0.49
CA GLN A 214 6.80 -19.80 -0.75
C GLN A 214 5.88 -18.89 -1.56
N PHE A 215 6.48 -17.97 -2.29
CA PHE A 215 5.79 -17.16 -3.29
C PHE A 215 5.87 -17.84 -4.63
N LYS A 216 4.73 -17.99 -5.30
CA LYS A 216 4.62 -18.50 -6.66
C LYS A 216 3.95 -17.45 -7.54
N ALA A 217 4.56 -17.15 -8.68
CA ALA A 217 3.88 -16.34 -9.68
C ALA A 217 2.66 -17.14 -10.20
N LEU A 218 1.55 -16.44 -10.41
CA LEU A 218 0.38 -16.97 -11.09
C LEU A 218 0.42 -16.40 -12.52
N ASP A 219 0.31 -17.24 -13.51
CA ASP A 219 0.17 -16.78 -14.89
C ASP A 219 -1.12 -15.95 -14.99
N PRO A 220 -1.11 -14.81 -15.73
CA PRO A 220 -2.34 -14.12 -16.04
C PRO A 220 -3.28 -15.06 -16.79
N ALA A 221 -4.53 -15.11 -16.33
CA ALA A 221 -5.57 -15.95 -16.90
C ALA A 221 -5.93 -15.51 -18.33
#